data_0234eb23d8db2395d7d816383f38a1c6
#
_entry.id   0234eb23d8db2395d7d816383f38a1c6
#
_cell.length_a   1.000
_cell.length_b   1.000
_cell.length_c   1.000
_cell.angle_alpha   90.00
_cell.angle_beta   90.00
_cell.angle_gamma   90.00
#
_symmetry.space_group_name_H-M   'P 1'
#
loop_
_entity.id
_entity.type
_entity.pdbx_description
1 polymer ?
#
loop_
_entity_poly.entity_id
_entity_poly.type
_entity_poly.pdbx_seq_one_letter_code
_entity_poly.pdbx_strand_id
1 'polypeptide(L)'
;DHINHVATWVSSGELEVILPAEFSFNYTDNTSFDVKETDTEKYTFSSMYTGTGGSIKMNVLTEEYAELTNQSQVQLNLKNKGEYKVTLQYEVLTGKFFAKMTGNEIIEPEPEGYPEKLYMIGDEFGNWNWNSTNVVEMAPVGQLGNGAFWTIKYFNAGQGIKWASEKSDAESFASLGTNVNYVVGSNGRATVETSGLYLVYVDMNRNLIAFEKPAVYGIGECFDGQEVSFDLSGQNFSAVTTTQGNLQMYATSDYNNRDWNTMEFNIYNGQIYYRGVGAALEPVPVASNIPIELDFSQDRGKIAVTFASPSDVPSTAKAIYMVGDEFGNMNWGSDGVISLDKVWNSADRWIHINYFNAGTKLRFSTSKIFGDGEFTGLTNNVGFEISDEGLVVIPQSGTYIIFVDLGSKTISIQKPVIYGYGTAAGGNNEKILPFTESSDGKTFSVTLPNGGRFRIHPYIPAFDNLNPSFGAWKREYAVNPETLEIYLRKEGMDEPNKDYVWAANTIITLDFRAAKGTIVVP
;
A
#
# COMPACT_ATOMS: atom_id res chain seq x y z
N ASP A 1 1.73 -9.55 45.94
CA ASP A 1 2.74 -9.41 46.96
C ASP A 1 3.67 -8.28 46.56
N HIS A 2 3.66 -7.17 47.24
CA HIS A 2 4.76 -6.22 47.22
C HIS A 2 4.62 -4.91 46.48
N ILE A 3 3.44 -4.34 46.43
CA ILE A 3 3.36 -2.87 46.40
C ILE A 3 3.40 -2.43 47.88
N ASN A 4 4.46 -2.76 48.56
CA ASN A 4 4.48 -2.56 50.00
C ASN A 4 4.87 -1.15 50.43
N HIS A 5 5.23 -0.25 49.52
CA HIS A 5 5.98 0.89 50.00
C HIS A 5 5.59 2.23 49.43
N VAL A 6 4.50 2.27 48.66
CA VAL A 6 4.48 3.40 47.74
C VAL A 6 3.13 4.02 47.55
N ALA A 7 2.22 3.60 48.37
CA ALA A 7 0.87 3.96 48.20
C ALA A 7 0.45 5.04 49.17
N THR A 8 0.18 6.20 48.68
CA THR A 8 -0.73 7.09 49.40
C THR A 8 -2.13 6.73 48.97
N TRP A 9 -2.92 6.18 49.90
CA TRP A 9 -4.31 5.91 49.65
C TRP A 9 -5.07 7.22 49.38
N VAL A 10 -5.57 7.35 48.20
CA VAL A 10 -6.43 8.48 47.81
C VAL A 10 -7.87 8.03 47.93
N SER A 11 -8.74 8.90 48.40
CA SER A 11 -10.11 8.66 48.84
C SER A 11 -11.05 8.13 47.76
N SER A 12 -10.83 7.01 47.20
CA SER A 12 -11.74 6.30 46.28
C SER A 12 -11.26 4.87 45.95
N GLY A 13 -10.27 4.39 46.68
CA GLY A 13 -9.66 3.10 46.32
C GLY A 13 -8.60 3.20 45.24
N GLU A 14 -8.14 4.39 44.91
CA GLU A 14 -7.05 4.67 43.98
C GLU A 14 -5.74 4.84 44.74
N LEU A 15 -4.68 4.30 44.14
CA LEU A 15 -3.33 4.42 44.64
C LEU A 15 -2.53 5.28 43.66
N GLU A 16 -2.05 6.42 44.09
CA GLU A 16 -1.12 7.24 43.30
C GLU A 16 0.30 6.72 43.51
N VAL A 17 0.93 6.24 42.45
CA VAL A 17 2.31 5.76 42.47
C VAL A 17 3.21 6.86 41.93
N ILE A 18 4.12 7.35 42.75
CA ILE A 18 5.08 8.39 42.40
C ILE A 18 6.46 7.74 42.23
N LEU A 19 7.01 7.69 41.02
CA LEU A 19 8.29 7.08 40.70
C LEU A 19 9.48 8.01 40.99
N PRO A 20 10.67 7.50 41.37
CA PRO A 20 11.80 8.33 41.71
C PRO A 20 12.36 9.05 40.48
N ALA A 21 13.02 10.22 40.73
CA ALA A 21 13.56 11.11 39.71
C ALA A 21 14.73 10.56 38.89
N GLU A 22 15.16 9.33 39.10
CA GLU A 22 16.28 8.70 38.41
C GLU A 22 15.85 7.84 37.21
N PHE A 23 14.76 8.18 36.56
CA PHE A 23 14.39 7.54 35.32
C PHE A 23 15.20 8.15 34.17
N SER A 24 16.08 7.37 33.57
CA SER A 24 16.73 7.75 32.32
C SER A 24 15.94 7.23 31.14
N PHE A 25 15.52 8.10 30.25
CA PHE A 25 15.05 7.69 28.94
C PHE A 25 16.24 7.40 28.05
N ASN A 26 16.30 6.22 27.45
CA ASN A 26 17.06 6.05 26.22
C ASN A 26 16.18 6.50 25.07
N TYR A 27 16.50 7.62 24.49
CA TYR A 27 15.77 8.23 23.41
C TYR A 27 16.23 7.66 22.07
N THR A 28 15.39 6.85 21.49
CA THR A 28 15.43 6.42 20.08
C THR A 28 13.99 6.49 19.56
N ASP A 29 13.76 6.42 18.26
CA ASP A 29 12.42 6.50 17.63
C ASP A 29 11.37 5.54 18.22
N ASN A 30 11.78 4.56 19.01
CA ASN A 30 10.91 3.62 19.73
C ASN A 30 11.43 3.41 21.15
N THR A 31 11.29 4.38 22.03
CA THR A 31 11.73 4.22 23.40
C THR A 31 10.62 3.63 24.26
N SER A 32 10.93 2.53 24.89
CA SER A 32 10.14 1.94 25.97
C SER A 32 10.88 2.12 27.30
N PHE A 33 10.15 2.28 28.38
CA PHE A 33 10.71 2.26 29.71
C PHE A 33 9.95 1.28 30.59
N ASP A 34 10.69 0.64 31.47
CA ASP A 34 10.10 -0.27 32.47
C ASP A 34 9.67 0.55 33.68
N VAL A 35 8.47 0.34 34.13
CA VAL A 35 8.01 0.81 35.43
C VAL A 35 8.49 -0.21 36.47
N LYS A 36 9.54 0.14 37.21
CA LYS A 36 10.08 -0.70 38.27
C LYS A 36 9.65 -0.19 39.63
N GLU A 37 9.27 -1.12 40.49
CA GLU A 37 9.12 -0.84 41.92
C GLU A 37 10.48 -0.52 42.53
N THR A 38 10.57 0.56 43.24
CA THR A 38 11.77 0.96 44.00
C THR A 38 11.41 1.15 45.47
N ASP A 39 12.41 1.11 46.34
CA ASP A 39 12.23 1.16 47.80
C ASP A 39 11.85 2.54 48.36
N THR A 40 11.22 3.42 47.58
CA THR A 40 10.82 4.75 48.01
C THR A 40 9.33 4.86 48.26
N GLU A 41 8.94 5.66 49.23
CA GLU A 41 7.54 5.77 49.68
C GLU A 41 6.62 6.51 48.70
N LYS A 42 7.14 7.18 47.68
CA LYS A 42 6.36 7.93 46.68
C LYS A 42 7.08 7.95 45.34
N TYR A 43 6.34 7.72 44.24
CA TYR A 43 6.89 7.74 42.89
C TYR A 43 6.14 8.76 42.04
N THR A 44 6.75 9.89 41.76
CA THR A 44 6.27 10.83 40.75
C THR A 44 7.17 10.73 39.54
N PHE A 45 6.62 10.30 38.44
CA PHE A 45 7.33 10.30 37.18
C PHE A 45 7.09 11.63 36.48
N SER A 46 8.14 12.44 36.38
CA SER A 46 8.19 13.60 35.50
C SER A 46 9.54 13.62 34.81
N SER A 47 9.53 13.77 33.49
CA SER A 47 10.75 13.90 32.73
C SER A 47 10.69 15.11 31.83
N MET A 48 11.76 15.89 31.82
CA MET A 48 11.94 16.98 30.87
C MET A 48 12.73 16.42 29.68
N TYR A 49 12.14 16.50 28.52
CA TYR A 49 12.75 16.11 27.27
C TYR A 49 13.23 17.35 26.51
N THR A 50 14.51 17.40 26.18
CA THR A 50 15.16 18.51 25.45
C THR A 50 15.75 18.09 24.11
N GLY A 51 15.36 16.97 23.53
CA GLY A 51 15.86 16.45 22.26
C GLY A 51 15.30 17.17 21.02
N THR A 52 15.81 16.83 19.85
CA THR A 52 15.41 17.39 18.54
C THR A 52 14.43 16.49 17.81
N GLY A 53 13.20 16.41 18.27
CA GLY A 53 12.21 15.59 17.60
C GLY A 53 12.46 14.08 17.67
N GLY A 54 11.45 13.32 17.78
CA GLY A 54 11.47 11.88 17.82
C GLY A 54 10.16 11.39 18.37
N SER A 55 9.82 10.14 18.15
CA SER A 55 8.61 9.60 18.68
C SER A 55 8.88 8.61 19.80
N ILE A 56 8.40 8.91 21.00
CA ILE A 56 8.27 7.96 22.08
C ILE A 56 6.83 7.51 22.09
N LYS A 57 6.56 6.26 21.84
CA LYS A 57 5.18 5.74 21.81
C LYS A 57 4.63 5.55 23.19
N MET A 58 3.50 6.15 23.50
CA MET A 58 2.69 5.80 24.66
C MET A 58 1.32 5.33 24.18
N ASN A 59 0.90 4.15 24.58
CA ASN A 59 -0.42 3.62 24.24
C ASN A 59 -1.55 4.32 24.98
N VAL A 60 -1.22 5.30 25.81
CA VAL A 60 -2.15 6.07 26.57
C VAL A 60 -1.80 7.53 26.39
N LEU A 61 -2.52 8.19 25.52
CA LEU A 61 -2.45 9.63 25.38
C LEU A 61 -3.65 10.17 26.08
N THR A 62 -3.49 11.00 27.10
CA THR A 62 -4.41 12.12 27.26
C THR A 62 -4.42 12.67 28.67
N GLU A 63 -5.06 13.80 28.84
CA GLU A 63 -5.44 14.42 30.11
C GLU A 63 -6.33 13.50 30.98
N GLU A 64 -6.86 12.41 30.40
CA GLU A 64 -7.63 11.39 31.10
C GLU A 64 -6.82 10.12 31.36
N TYR A 65 -7.10 9.43 32.46
CA TYR A 65 -6.46 8.17 32.76
C TYR A 65 -6.93 7.05 31.83
N ALA A 66 -5.99 6.32 31.26
CA ALA A 66 -6.30 5.13 30.48
C ALA A 66 -5.68 3.88 31.09
N GLU A 67 -6.39 2.77 31.00
CA GLU A 67 -6.00 1.48 31.58
C GLU A 67 -4.76 0.90 30.88
N LEU A 68 -3.78 0.50 31.67
CA LEU A 68 -2.59 -0.24 31.20
C LEU A 68 -2.88 -1.74 31.31
N THR A 69 -3.20 -2.37 30.18
CA THR A 69 -3.49 -3.79 30.15
C THR A 69 -2.23 -4.60 29.87
N ASN A 70 -1.85 -5.48 30.81
CA ASN A 70 -0.78 -6.49 30.69
C ASN A 70 0.59 -5.95 30.20
N GLN A 71 0.96 -4.73 30.57
CA GLN A 71 2.21 -4.14 30.12
C GLN A 71 3.18 -3.94 31.27
N SER A 72 4.33 -4.61 31.19
CA SER A 72 5.52 -4.29 31.98
C SER A 72 6.28 -3.07 31.42
N GLN A 73 5.87 -2.55 30.26
CA GLN A 73 6.51 -1.44 29.57
C GLN A 73 5.47 -0.45 29.07
N VAL A 74 5.77 0.84 29.17
CA VAL A 74 4.97 1.93 28.62
C VAL A 74 5.74 2.58 27.48
N GLN A 75 5.13 2.64 26.30
CA GLN A 75 5.71 3.33 25.14
C GLN A 75 5.12 4.73 25.03
N LEU A 76 5.96 5.76 25.01
CA LEU A 76 5.57 7.16 24.88
C LEU A 76 5.83 7.67 23.45
N ASN A 77 4.92 8.46 22.91
CA ASN A 77 5.06 9.07 21.59
C ASN A 77 5.07 10.59 21.73
N LEU A 78 6.25 11.19 21.70
CA LEU A 78 6.45 12.62 21.84
C LEU A 78 6.84 13.21 20.48
N LYS A 79 6.05 14.12 19.96
CA LYS A 79 6.35 14.80 18.69
C LYS A 79 7.29 15.98 18.86
N ASN A 80 7.18 16.68 19.98
CA ASN A 80 7.90 17.93 20.22
C ASN A 80 8.69 17.84 21.52
N LYS A 81 9.70 18.71 21.65
CA LYS A 81 10.36 18.96 22.93
C LYS A 81 9.33 19.47 23.95
N GLY A 82 9.52 19.17 25.20
CA GLY A 82 8.62 19.67 26.25
C GLY A 82 8.92 19.07 27.60
N GLU A 83 8.18 19.55 28.56
CA GLU A 83 8.09 18.96 29.89
C GLU A 83 6.84 18.10 29.96
N TYR A 84 7.01 16.81 30.17
CA TYR A 84 5.93 15.84 30.21
C TYR A 84 5.87 15.19 31.58
N LYS A 85 4.68 15.17 32.15
CA LYS A 85 4.40 14.48 33.41
C LYS A 85 3.54 13.27 33.14
N VAL A 86 4.06 12.09 33.44
CA VAL A 86 3.33 10.84 33.42
C VAL A 86 2.91 10.52 34.86
N THR A 87 1.62 10.30 35.08
CA THR A 87 1.07 9.90 36.37
C THR A 87 0.49 8.50 36.24
N LEU A 88 0.92 7.60 37.11
CA LEU A 88 0.40 6.25 37.20
C LEU A 88 -0.58 6.12 38.35
N GLN A 89 -1.68 5.43 38.14
CA GLN A 89 -2.64 5.08 39.18
C GLN A 89 -2.84 3.57 39.25
N TYR A 90 -2.92 3.08 40.45
CA TYR A 90 -3.28 1.69 40.72
C TYR A 90 -4.61 1.62 41.45
N GLU A 91 -5.60 0.99 40.84
CA GLU A 91 -6.90 0.77 41.44
C GLU A 91 -6.89 -0.54 42.28
N VAL A 92 -6.86 -0.39 43.58
CA VAL A 92 -6.70 -1.54 44.53
C VAL A 92 -7.82 -2.55 44.39
N LEU A 93 -9.06 -2.11 44.16
CA LEU A 93 -10.23 -3.01 44.10
C LEU A 93 -10.22 -3.91 42.86
N THR A 94 -9.71 -3.42 41.76
CA THR A 94 -9.69 -4.17 40.48
C THR A 94 -8.32 -4.73 40.15
N GLY A 95 -7.25 -4.27 40.81
CA GLY A 95 -5.88 -4.62 40.53
C GLY A 95 -5.36 -4.03 39.22
N LYS A 96 -5.98 -2.98 38.72
CA LYS A 96 -5.66 -2.37 37.43
C LYS A 96 -4.76 -1.16 37.57
N PHE A 97 -3.89 -0.97 36.56
CA PHE A 97 -3.07 0.21 36.41
C PHE A 97 -3.63 1.14 35.35
N PHE A 98 -3.58 2.42 35.63
CA PHE A 98 -3.95 3.47 34.71
C PHE A 98 -2.81 4.47 34.61
N ALA A 99 -2.68 5.12 33.45
CA ALA A 99 -1.73 6.20 33.25
C ALA A 99 -2.40 7.39 32.57
N LYS A 100 -1.93 8.60 32.90
CA LYS A 100 -2.19 9.79 32.11
C LYS A 100 -0.89 10.53 31.86
N MET A 101 -0.83 11.26 30.77
CA MET A 101 0.29 12.14 30.45
C MET A 101 -0.23 13.57 30.27
N THR A 102 0.34 14.49 31.02
CA THR A 102 0.15 15.93 30.83
C THR A 102 1.49 16.55 30.48
N GLY A 103 1.50 17.62 29.69
CA GLY A 103 2.75 18.27 29.34
C GLY A 103 2.54 19.64 28.71
N ASN A 104 3.58 20.45 28.80
CA ASN A 104 3.70 21.69 28.04
C ASN A 104 4.69 21.44 26.93
N GLU A 105 4.20 21.30 25.72
CA GLU A 105 5.07 21.23 24.54
C GLU A 105 5.80 22.56 24.40
N ILE A 106 7.11 22.51 24.28
CA ILE A 106 7.89 23.64 23.81
C ILE A 106 7.76 23.61 22.30
N ILE A 107 6.77 24.32 21.78
CA ILE A 107 6.72 24.63 20.36
C ILE A 107 7.84 25.64 20.15
N GLU A 108 9.04 25.14 19.83
CA GLU A 108 10.00 26.03 19.18
C GLU A 108 9.28 26.55 17.96
N PRO A 109 9.23 27.91 17.74
CA PRO A 109 8.78 28.39 16.45
C PRO A 109 9.61 27.60 15.43
N GLU A 110 8.93 26.91 14.52
CA GLU A 110 9.65 26.28 13.41
C GLU A 110 10.59 27.36 12.91
N PRO A 111 11.90 27.11 12.81
CA PRO A 111 12.82 28.06 12.19
C PRO A 111 12.15 28.37 10.86
N GLU A 112 11.93 29.66 10.49
CA GLU A 112 11.17 30.11 9.32
C GLU A 112 11.44 29.11 8.21
N GLY A 113 10.44 28.22 8.01
CA GLY A 113 10.78 26.86 7.67
C GLY A 113 11.19 26.82 6.21
N TYR A 114 12.25 26.15 5.90
CA TYR A 114 12.52 25.74 4.52
C TYR A 114 11.24 25.08 3.97
N PRO A 115 10.92 25.34 2.71
CA PRO A 115 9.68 24.84 2.13
C PRO A 115 9.59 23.32 2.18
N GLU A 116 8.40 22.80 2.34
CA GLU A 116 8.11 21.36 2.25
C GLU A 116 8.15 20.85 0.80
N LYS A 117 7.97 21.76 -0.15
CA LYS A 117 7.93 21.47 -1.58
C LYS A 117 8.85 22.40 -2.36
N LEU A 118 9.44 21.87 -3.41
CA LEU A 118 10.20 22.63 -4.38
C LEU A 118 9.79 22.22 -5.79
N TYR A 119 9.52 23.22 -6.61
CA TYR A 119 9.17 23.05 -8.01
C TYR A 119 10.28 23.57 -8.91
N MET A 120 10.50 22.91 -10.04
CA MET A 120 11.41 23.35 -11.09
C MET A 120 10.61 23.63 -12.35
N ILE A 121 10.83 24.80 -12.94
CA ILE A 121 10.22 25.26 -14.18
C ILE A 121 11.30 25.70 -15.16
N GLY A 122 11.04 25.62 -16.45
CA GLY A 122 11.98 26.07 -17.46
C GLY A 122 11.49 25.92 -18.88
N ASP A 123 12.37 26.13 -19.84
CA ASP A 123 12.08 26.02 -21.28
C ASP A 123 11.54 24.60 -21.60
N GLU A 124 12.08 23.55 -20.98
CA GLU A 124 11.68 22.16 -21.18
C GLU A 124 10.69 21.65 -20.12
N PHE A 125 10.58 22.35 -19.00
CA PHE A 125 9.75 21.98 -17.85
C PHE A 125 8.63 22.99 -17.65
N GLY A 126 7.48 22.76 -18.28
CA GLY A 126 6.31 23.62 -18.16
C GLY A 126 6.34 24.86 -19.04
N ASN A 127 7.41 25.12 -19.82
CA ASN A 127 7.56 26.26 -20.71
C ASN A 127 7.17 27.60 -20.03
N TRP A 128 7.72 27.82 -18.83
CA TRP A 128 7.49 29.00 -18.00
C TRP A 128 6.02 29.23 -17.57
N ASN A 129 5.17 28.22 -17.71
CA ASN A 129 3.79 28.24 -17.25
C ASN A 129 3.63 27.35 -16.00
N TRP A 130 3.52 27.95 -14.84
CA TRP A 130 3.37 27.26 -13.56
C TRP A 130 2.13 26.37 -13.47
N ASN A 131 1.11 26.60 -14.29
CA ASN A 131 -0.08 25.75 -14.36
C ASN A 131 0.10 24.51 -15.28
N SER A 132 1.28 24.39 -15.92
CA SER A 132 1.58 23.23 -16.76
C SER A 132 1.75 21.97 -15.91
N THR A 133 1.27 20.86 -16.43
CA THR A 133 1.51 19.53 -15.85
C THR A 133 2.96 19.07 -15.95
N ASN A 134 3.76 19.75 -16.79
CA ASN A 134 5.19 19.45 -16.99
C ASN A 134 6.11 20.24 -16.03
N VAL A 135 5.57 21.03 -15.12
CA VAL A 135 6.35 21.58 -14.01
C VAL A 135 6.78 20.42 -13.11
N VAL A 136 8.06 20.34 -12.82
CA VAL A 136 8.62 19.25 -12.02
C VAL A 136 8.48 19.57 -10.54
N GLU A 137 7.76 18.74 -9.79
CA GLU A 137 7.83 18.72 -8.34
C GLU A 137 9.02 17.85 -7.93
N MET A 138 10.01 18.43 -7.29
CA MET A 138 11.21 17.73 -6.86
C MET A 138 10.89 16.87 -5.63
N ALA A 139 11.49 15.70 -5.55
CA ALA A 139 11.32 14.83 -4.39
C ALA A 139 12.08 15.37 -3.17
N PRO A 140 11.49 15.44 -1.98
CA PRO A 140 12.23 15.75 -0.76
C PRO A 140 13.28 14.67 -0.48
N VAL A 141 14.41 15.07 0.08
CA VAL A 141 15.43 14.15 0.60
C VAL A 141 14.97 13.67 1.98
N GLY A 142 14.80 12.37 2.14
CA GLY A 142 14.35 11.78 3.38
C GLY A 142 15.34 12.01 4.54
N GLN A 143 14.82 12.10 5.76
CA GLN A 143 15.59 12.23 7.01
C GLN A 143 16.44 13.50 7.18
N LEU A 144 16.48 14.40 6.23
CA LEU A 144 17.19 15.69 6.35
C LEU A 144 16.27 16.84 6.82
N GLY A 145 15.00 16.58 7.04
CA GLY A 145 14.01 17.62 7.31
C GLY A 145 13.63 18.41 6.04
N ASN A 146 12.99 19.55 6.23
CA ASN A 146 12.57 20.40 5.12
C ASN A 146 13.76 21.12 4.47
N GLY A 147 13.63 21.47 3.18
CA GLY A 147 14.58 22.30 2.46
C GLY A 147 15.64 21.56 1.66
N ALA A 148 15.66 20.22 1.67
CA ALA A 148 16.52 19.43 0.78
C ALA A 148 15.67 18.63 -0.23
N PHE A 149 16.02 18.73 -1.53
CA PHE A 149 15.25 18.16 -2.63
C PHE A 149 16.15 17.59 -3.70
N TRP A 150 15.62 16.65 -4.47
CA TRP A 150 16.33 16.06 -5.59
C TRP A 150 15.40 15.66 -6.74
N THR A 151 15.97 15.56 -7.93
CA THR A 151 15.33 14.96 -9.11
C THR A 151 16.39 14.50 -10.09
N ILE A 152 16.07 13.55 -10.95
CA ILE A 152 16.91 13.19 -12.10
C ILE A 152 16.13 13.53 -13.36
N LYS A 153 16.69 14.40 -14.22
CA LYS A 153 16.08 14.82 -15.49
C LYS A 153 17.14 15.01 -16.57
N TYR A 154 16.70 14.90 -17.82
CA TYR A 154 17.53 15.26 -18.96
C TYR A 154 17.42 16.75 -19.23
N PHE A 155 18.54 17.40 -19.46
CA PHE A 155 18.64 18.83 -19.77
C PHE A 155 19.38 19.01 -21.07
N ASN A 156 18.84 19.85 -21.96
CA ASN A 156 19.57 20.34 -23.13
C ASN A 156 20.42 21.57 -22.76
N ALA A 157 21.62 21.62 -23.28
CA ALA A 157 22.54 22.75 -23.06
C ALA A 157 21.89 24.08 -23.43
N GLY A 158 22.04 25.07 -22.57
CA GLY A 158 21.54 26.43 -22.78
C GLY A 158 20.05 26.62 -22.46
N GLN A 159 19.29 25.57 -22.17
CA GLN A 159 17.90 25.73 -21.76
C GLN A 159 17.83 26.24 -20.31
N GLY A 160 16.99 27.25 -20.10
CA GLY A 160 16.89 27.93 -18.81
C GLY A 160 15.92 27.26 -17.86
N ILE A 161 16.26 27.26 -16.57
CA ILE A 161 15.42 26.79 -15.48
C ILE A 161 15.46 27.74 -14.30
N LYS A 162 14.43 27.62 -13.44
CA LYS A 162 14.34 28.22 -12.11
C LYS A 162 13.62 27.29 -11.14
N TRP A 163 13.78 27.58 -9.87
CA TRP A 163 13.09 26.88 -8.76
C TRP A 163 12.20 27.84 -8.00
N ALA A 164 11.13 27.33 -7.41
CA ALA A 164 10.28 28.06 -6.47
C ALA A 164 9.62 27.09 -5.48
N SER A 165 9.37 27.55 -4.26
CA SER A 165 8.64 26.80 -3.25
C SER A 165 7.14 26.70 -3.54
N GLU A 166 6.62 27.62 -4.32
CA GLU A 166 5.26 27.61 -4.81
C GLU A 166 5.25 27.73 -6.34
N LYS A 167 4.18 27.31 -6.99
CA LYS A 167 4.00 27.42 -8.44
C LYS A 167 3.76 28.88 -8.86
N SER A 168 4.75 29.73 -8.62
CA SER A 168 4.70 31.19 -8.79
C SER A 168 6.10 31.75 -9.08
N ASP A 169 6.16 32.88 -9.79
CA ASP A 169 7.43 33.59 -10.03
C ASP A 169 7.84 34.49 -8.86
N ALA A 170 6.99 34.73 -7.89
CA ALA A 170 7.19 35.75 -6.85
C ALA A 170 8.48 35.53 -6.04
N GLU A 171 8.82 34.25 -5.76
CA GLU A 171 10.01 33.86 -4.98
C GLU A 171 10.87 32.87 -5.77
N SER A 172 10.82 32.92 -7.10
CA SER A 172 11.62 32.03 -7.92
C SER A 172 13.10 32.42 -7.88
N PHE A 173 13.96 31.42 -7.83
CA PHE A 173 15.41 31.60 -7.80
C PHE A 173 16.10 30.69 -8.84
N ALA A 174 17.33 31.05 -9.21
CA ALA A 174 18.15 30.28 -10.14
C ALA A 174 19.51 29.90 -9.54
N SER A 175 19.80 30.36 -8.33
CA SER A 175 21.05 30.07 -7.62
C SER A 175 20.84 30.16 -6.12
N LEU A 176 21.71 29.48 -5.41
CA LEU A 176 21.94 29.64 -3.98
C LEU A 176 23.40 30.11 -3.76
N GLY A 177 23.88 30.11 -2.52
CA GLY A 177 25.23 30.54 -2.23
C GLY A 177 26.32 29.69 -2.91
N THR A 178 26.10 28.40 -3.04
CA THR A 178 27.00 27.46 -3.73
C THR A 178 26.28 26.84 -4.93
N ASN A 179 26.88 26.97 -6.11
CA ASN A 179 26.32 26.48 -7.37
C ASN A 179 27.36 25.59 -8.06
N VAL A 180 26.99 24.34 -8.34
CA VAL A 180 27.92 23.31 -8.82
C VAL A 180 27.47 22.77 -10.17
N ASN A 181 28.38 22.80 -11.15
CA ASN A 181 28.23 22.25 -12.52
C ASN A 181 27.07 22.84 -13.34
N TYR A 182 26.70 24.07 -13.07
CA TYR A 182 25.79 24.85 -13.90
C TYR A 182 26.12 26.35 -13.81
N VAL A 183 25.58 27.16 -14.69
CA VAL A 183 25.80 28.59 -14.71
C VAL A 183 24.46 29.34 -14.67
N VAL A 184 24.48 30.58 -14.16
CA VAL A 184 23.33 31.47 -14.22
C VAL A 184 23.60 32.53 -15.28
N GLY A 185 22.77 32.53 -16.32
CA GLY A 185 22.87 33.47 -17.40
C GLY A 185 22.47 34.90 -17.00
N SER A 186 22.79 35.86 -17.86
CA SER A 186 22.39 37.27 -17.68
C SER A 186 20.87 37.48 -17.61
N ASN A 187 20.10 36.53 -18.12
CA ASN A 187 18.64 36.48 -18.02
C ASN A 187 18.11 35.98 -16.66
N GLY A 188 18.99 35.71 -15.69
CA GLY A 188 18.63 35.22 -14.36
C GLY A 188 18.10 33.78 -14.35
N ARG A 189 18.49 32.96 -15.33
CA ARG A 189 18.10 31.54 -15.42
C ARG A 189 19.32 30.64 -15.25
N ALA A 190 19.14 29.55 -14.53
CA ALA A 190 20.14 28.49 -14.45
C ALA A 190 20.17 27.68 -15.74
N THR A 191 21.34 27.25 -16.19
CA THR A 191 21.48 26.40 -17.38
C THR A 191 22.71 25.52 -17.27
N VAL A 192 22.67 24.35 -17.90
CA VAL A 192 23.81 23.46 -18.05
C VAL A 192 24.57 23.80 -19.35
N GLU A 193 25.88 23.62 -19.34
CA GLU A 193 26.72 23.87 -20.54
C GLU A 193 26.74 22.66 -21.49
N THR A 194 26.45 21.47 -21.00
CA THR A 194 26.45 20.24 -21.79
C THR A 194 25.10 19.52 -21.59
N SER A 195 24.52 19.08 -22.70
CA SER A 195 23.29 18.28 -22.65
C SER A 195 23.56 16.92 -22.01
N GLY A 196 22.65 16.47 -21.14
CA GLY A 196 22.79 15.19 -20.47
C GLY A 196 21.73 14.94 -19.43
N LEU A 197 21.78 13.75 -18.87
CA LEU A 197 21.00 13.37 -17.71
C LEU A 197 21.74 13.82 -16.44
N TYR A 198 21.06 14.60 -15.62
CA TYR A 198 21.62 15.12 -14.36
C TYR A 198 20.74 14.76 -13.16
N LEU A 199 21.40 14.43 -12.06
CA LEU A 199 20.80 14.54 -10.75
C LEU A 199 20.94 16.00 -10.31
N VAL A 200 19.82 16.64 -10.05
CA VAL A 200 19.74 17.98 -9.47
C VAL A 200 19.49 17.82 -7.98
N TYR A 201 20.42 18.28 -7.18
CA TYR A 201 20.34 18.27 -5.73
C TYR A 201 20.27 19.70 -5.21
N VAL A 202 19.23 20.04 -4.48
CA VAL A 202 19.03 21.35 -3.86
C VAL A 202 18.98 21.18 -2.37
N ASP A 203 19.84 21.89 -1.65
CA ASP A 203 19.86 21.91 -0.18
C ASP A 203 19.88 23.35 0.32
N MET A 204 18.72 23.84 0.70
CA MET A 204 18.56 25.20 1.21
C MET A 204 19.24 25.40 2.57
N ASN A 205 19.35 24.33 3.38
CA ASN A 205 20.04 24.38 4.67
C ASN A 205 21.54 24.64 4.49
N ARG A 206 22.12 24.13 3.40
CA ARG A 206 23.53 24.32 3.04
C ARG A 206 23.75 25.45 2.04
N ASN A 207 22.65 26.07 1.60
CA ASN A 207 22.68 27.11 0.58
C ASN A 207 23.37 26.62 -0.73
N LEU A 208 22.99 25.41 -1.19
CA LEU A 208 23.63 24.64 -2.25
C LEU A 208 22.64 24.19 -3.33
N ILE A 209 23.07 24.33 -4.61
CA ILE A 209 22.48 23.63 -5.75
C ILE A 209 23.60 22.93 -6.50
N ALA A 210 23.45 21.63 -6.77
CA ALA A 210 24.40 20.85 -7.54
C ALA A 210 23.73 20.10 -8.69
N PHE A 211 24.38 20.11 -9.86
CA PHE A 211 24.10 19.23 -10.98
C PHE A 211 25.18 18.18 -11.05
N GLU A 212 24.80 16.94 -10.85
CA GLU A 212 25.71 15.81 -10.74
C GLU A 212 25.42 14.78 -11.84
N LYS A 213 26.43 14.01 -12.22
CA LYS A 213 26.20 12.81 -13.00
C LYS A 213 25.36 11.86 -12.14
N PRO A 214 24.18 11.43 -12.59
CA PRO A 214 23.32 10.62 -11.74
C PRO A 214 23.92 9.23 -11.51
N ALA A 215 23.82 8.74 -10.30
CA ALA A 215 24.17 7.38 -9.88
C ALA A 215 22.96 6.73 -9.21
N VAL A 216 22.58 5.57 -9.69
CA VAL A 216 21.41 4.80 -9.26
C VAL A 216 21.84 3.41 -8.86
N TYR A 217 21.33 2.93 -7.76
CA TYR A 217 21.64 1.64 -7.19
C TYR A 217 20.39 0.85 -6.88
N GLY A 218 20.51 -0.46 -7.03
CA GLY A 218 19.57 -1.44 -6.54
C GLY A 218 20.13 -2.17 -5.33
N ILE A 219 19.28 -2.46 -4.39
CA ILE A 219 19.57 -3.25 -3.19
C ILE A 219 18.46 -4.25 -2.94
N GLY A 220 18.68 -5.17 -2.02
CA GLY A 220 17.71 -6.15 -1.59
C GLY A 220 18.11 -7.58 -1.94
N GLU A 221 17.22 -8.48 -1.61
CA GLU A 221 17.45 -9.91 -1.82
C GLU A 221 17.61 -10.26 -3.30
N CYS A 222 16.97 -9.51 -4.19
CA CYS A 222 17.06 -9.72 -5.65
C CYS A 222 18.46 -9.49 -6.22
N PHE A 223 19.36 -8.87 -5.46
CA PHE A 223 20.77 -8.67 -5.76
C PHE A 223 21.70 -9.42 -4.78
N ASP A 224 21.21 -10.52 -4.20
CA ASP A 224 21.95 -11.31 -3.21
C ASP A 224 22.43 -10.50 -1.99
N GLY A 225 21.63 -9.49 -1.61
CA GLY A 225 21.96 -8.57 -0.53
C GLY A 225 23.13 -7.62 -0.83
N GLN A 226 23.57 -7.53 -2.08
CA GLN A 226 24.63 -6.62 -2.51
C GLN A 226 24.04 -5.32 -3.09
N GLU A 227 24.78 -4.24 -3.01
CA GLU A 227 24.50 -3.02 -3.75
C GLU A 227 24.95 -3.21 -5.20
N VAL A 228 24.04 -2.99 -6.14
CA VAL A 228 24.31 -3.09 -7.57
C VAL A 228 24.09 -1.74 -8.24
N SER A 229 25.12 -1.22 -8.90
CA SER A 229 25.02 -0.01 -9.71
C SER A 229 24.24 -0.30 -10.99
N PHE A 230 23.29 0.57 -11.34
CA PHE A 230 22.62 0.52 -12.63
C PHE A 230 23.52 1.14 -13.72
N ASP A 231 23.59 0.49 -14.86
CA ASP A 231 24.33 0.97 -16.02
C ASP A 231 23.54 2.07 -16.74
N LEU A 232 24.16 3.23 -16.95
CA LEU A 232 23.59 4.34 -17.69
C LEU A 232 23.95 4.24 -19.17
N SER A 233 22.97 4.12 -20.04
CA SER A 233 23.11 4.17 -21.50
C SER A 233 22.17 5.21 -22.08
N GLY A 234 22.72 6.31 -22.61
CA GLY A 234 21.92 7.44 -23.08
C GLY A 234 21.17 8.12 -21.93
N GLN A 235 19.86 7.96 -21.89
CA GLN A 235 18.98 8.52 -20.85
C GLN A 235 18.42 7.46 -19.91
N ASN A 236 18.71 6.19 -20.16
CA ASN A 236 18.14 5.06 -19.45
C ASN A 236 19.16 4.38 -18.54
N PHE A 237 18.71 4.06 -17.34
CA PHE A 237 19.43 3.15 -16.47
C PHE A 237 18.91 1.72 -16.62
N SER A 238 19.80 0.75 -16.49
CA SER A 238 19.41 -0.66 -16.50
C SER A 238 20.22 -1.51 -15.54
N ALA A 239 19.59 -2.54 -15.00
CA ALA A 239 20.21 -3.62 -14.24
C ALA A 239 19.44 -4.93 -14.45
N VAL A 240 20.04 -6.04 -14.06
CA VAL A 240 19.38 -7.35 -14.09
C VAL A 240 19.48 -7.98 -12.71
N THR A 241 18.38 -8.48 -12.19
CA THR A 241 18.34 -9.17 -10.91
C THR A 241 19.15 -10.47 -10.97
N THR A 242 19.85 -10.82 -9.89
CA THR A 242 20.68 -12.03 -9.81
C THR A 242 19.96 -13.20 -9.13
N THR A 243 19.14 -12.90 -8.15
CA THR A 243 18.36 -13.85 -7.36
C THR A 243 16.89 -13.44 -7.32
N GLN A 244 16.03 -14.34 -6.90
CA GLN A 244 14.66 -14.02 -6.56
C GLN A 244 14.62 -13.31 -5.21
N GLY A 245 13.89 -12.22 -5.09
CA GLY A 245 13.73 -11.49 -3.83
C GLY A 245 13.14 -10.09 -4.01
N ASN A 246 13.23 -9.31 -2.98
CA ASN A 246 12.72 -7.96 -2.93
C ASN A 246 13.66 -6.96 -3.60
N LEU A 247 13.11 -6.09 -4.45
CA LEU A 247 13.79 -4.98 -5.11
C LEU A 247 13.52 -3.68 -4.36
N GLN A 248 14.59 -2.98 -4.01
CA GLN A 248 14.58 -1.59 -3.56
C GLN A 248 15.63 -0.82 -4.37
N MET A 249 15.38 0.46 -4.62
CA MET A 249 16.27 1.30 -5.43
C MET A 249 16.45 2.68 -4.81
N TYR A 250 17.60 3.29 -5.06
CA TYR A 250 17.89 4.63 -4.59
C TYR A 250 18.90 5.34 -5.51
N ALA A 251 18.89 6.66 -5.44
CA ALA A 251 19.92 7.49 -6.05
C ALA A 251 20.88 8.03 -4.99
N THR A 252 22.06 8.48 -5.42
CA THR A 252 23.04 9.11 -4.52
C THR A 252 23.47 10.45 -5.06
N SER A 253 23.79 11.37 -4.13
CA SER A 253 24.46 12.64 -4.38
C SER A 253 25.77 12.69 -3.61
N ASP A 254 26.78 13.37 -4.16
CA ASP A 254 28.04 13.61 -3.43
C ASP A 254 27.84 14.55 -2.23
N TYR A 255 26.70 15.24 -2.19
CA TYR A 255 26.30 16.16 -1.11
C TYR A 255 25.36 15.53 -0.08
N ASN A 256 25.02 14.25 -0.21
CA ASN A 256 24.26 13.47 0.74
C ASN A 256 25.16 12.36 1.32
N ASN A 257 24.87 11.88 2.53
CA ASN A 257 25.63 10.84 3.22
C ASN A 257 25.51 9.43 2.60
N ARG A 258 24.88 9.32 1.43
CA ARG A 258 24.68 8.06 0.69
C ARG A 258 23.85 6.99 1.42
N ASP A 259 23.06 7.40 2.39
CA ASP A 259 22.11 6.48 3.00
C ASP A 259 20.97 6.20 2.01
N TRP A 260 20.75 4.92 1.70
CA TRP A 260 19.75 4.47 0.71
C TRP A 260 18.35 5.00 0.98
N ASN A 261 17.99 5.19 2.25
CA ASN A 261 16.65 5.62 2.65
C ASN A 261 16.40 7.13 2.49
N THR A 262 17.40 7.92 2.10
CA THR A 262 17.24 9.37 1.92
C THR A 262 16.76 9.75 0.52
N MET A 263 17.14 8.97 -0.49
CA MET A 263 16.78 9.20 -1.89
C MET A 263 16.22 7.92 -2.54
N GLU A 264 15.39 7.21 -1.77
CA GLU A 264 14.74 5.97 -2.18
C GLU A 264 13.65 6.25 -3.21
N PHE A 265 13.55 5.37 -4.21
CA PHE A 265 12.44 5.30 -5.16
C PHE A 265 12.17 3.85 -5.55
N ASN A 266 10.99 3.59 -6.13
CA ASN A 266 10.67 2.28 -6.70
C ASN A 266 9.72 2.43 -7.90
N ILE A 267 9.45 1.33 -8.60
CA ILE A 267 8.57 1.28 -9.78
C ILE A 267 7.24 0.64 -9.37
N TYR A 268 6.15 1.37 -9.59
CA TYR A 268 4.80 0.83 -9.49
C TYR A 268 3.99 1.21 -10.73
N ASN A 269 3.32 0.27 -11.32
CA ASN A 269 2.51 0.49 -12.53
C ASN A 269 3.26 1.25 -13.64
N GLY A 270 4.54 0.92 -13.85
CA GLY A 270 5.37 1.55 -14.87
C GLY A 270 5.78 3.00 -14.59
N GLN A 271 5.52 3.52 -13.39
CA GLN A 271 5.93 4.84 -12.94
C GLN A 271 6.98 4.74 -11.84
N ILE A 272 7.88 5.72 -11.79
CA ILE A 272 8.83 5.90 -10.70
C ILE A 272 8.14 6.69 -9.59
N TYR A 273 8.15 6.14 -8.39
CA TYR A 273 7.64 6.76 -7.16
C TYR A 273 8.78 7.02 -6.20
N TYR A 274 8.83 8.23 -5.68
CA TYR A 274 9.84 8.70 -4.74
C TYR A 274 9.31 8.63 -3.32
N ARG A 275 10.13 8.15 -2.39
CA ARG A 275 9.76 8.06 -0.98
C ARG A 275 9.52 9.44 -0.35
N GLY A 276 10.37 10.41 -0.65
CA GLY A 276 10.39 11.69 0.04
C GLY A 276 10.60 11.52 1.55
N VAL A 277 9.85 12.29 2.34
CA VAL A 277 9.88 12.24 3.82
C VAL A 277 8.99 11.16 4.44
N GLY A 278 8.31 10.38 3.60
CA GLY A 278 7.37 9.33 4.03
C GLY A 278 8.03 8.06 4.58
N ALA A 279 7.20 7.06 4.87
CA ALA A 279 7.65 5.72 5.20
C ALA A 279 8.42 5.08 4.04
N ALA A 280 9.24 4.07 4.31
CA ALA A 280 9.91 3.28 3.28
C ALA A 280 8.89 2.77 2.26
N LEU A 281 9.28 2.77 1.00
CA LEU A 281 8.43 2.27 -0.08
C LEU A 281 8.27 0.75 0.03
N GLU A 282 7.10 0.26 -0.35
CA GLU A 282 6.85 -1.18 -0.44
C GLU A 282 7.87 -1.82 -1.39
N PRO A 283 8.65 -2.81 -0.94
CA PRO A 283 9.58 -3.50 -1.80
C PRO A 283 8.83 -4.30 -2.88
N VAL A 284 9.40 -4.38 -4.07
CA VAL A 284 8.81 -5.11 -5.20
C VAL A 284 9.45 -6.50 -5.30
N PRO A 285 8.70 -7.58 -5.04
CA PRO A 285 9.23 -8.92 -5.21
C PRO A 285 9.41 -9.25 -6.70
N VAL A 286 10.61 -9.66 -7.08
CA VAL A 286 11.00 -9.98 -8.46
C VAL A 286 11.69 -11.35 -8.53
N ALA A 287 11.55 -12.03 -9.68
CA ALA A 287 12.29 -13.26 -9.95
C ALA A 287 13.76 -12.96 -10.31
N SER A 288 14.59 -14.00 -10.38
CA SER A 288 15.97 -13.89 -10.86
C SER A 288 16.03 -13.62 -12.37
N ASN A 289 17.09 -12.97 -12.81
CA ASN A 289 17.36 -12.65 -14.23
C ASN A 289 16.28 -11.76 -14.88
N ILE A 290 15.64 -10.89 -14.10
CA ILE A 290 14.66 -9.93 -14.60
C ILE A 290 15.35 -8.60 -14.94
N PRO A 291 15.29 -8.12 -16.19
CA PRO A 291 15.74 -6.78 -16.57
C PRO A 291 14.88 -5.70 -15.92
N ILE A 292 15.54 -4.68 -15.39
CA ILE A 292 14.95 -3.46 -14.86
C ILE A 292 15.46 -2.30 -15.71
N GLU A 293 14.57 -1.46 -16.19
CA GLU A 293 14.89 -0.28 -16.99
C GLU A 293 14.25 0.96 -16.37
N LEU A 294 14.98 2.08 -16.29
CA LEU A 294 14.51 3.33 -15.73
C LEU A 294 14.73 4.47 -16.74
N ASP A 295 13.70 5.23 -16.99
CA ASP A 295 13.72 6.47 -17.78
C ASP A 295 13.27 7.63 -16.88
N PHE A 296 14.23 8.33 -16.29
CA PHE A 296 13.96 9.49 -15.45
C PHE A 296 13.51 10.73 -16.24
N SER A 297 13.71 10.76 -17.56
CA SER A 297 13.21 11.86 -18.38
C SER A 297 11.67 11.88 -18.42
N GLN A 298 11.06 10.72 -18.27
CA GLN A 298 9.61 10.51 -18.28
C GLN A 298 9.06 10.01 -16.94
N ASP A 299 9.90 9.89 -15.91
CA ASP A 299 9.57 9.24 -14.61
C ASP A 299 8.95 7.85 -14.77
N ARG A 300 9.48 7.06 -15.70
CA ARG A 300 9.01 5.72 -16.01
C ARG A 300 10.05 4.67 -15.66
N GLY A 301 9.55 3.54 -15.19
CA GLY A 301 10.35 2.35 -14.95
C GLY A 301 9.65 1.12 -15.49
N LYS A 302 10.44 0.15 -15.90
CA LYS A 302 9.96 -1.14 -16.38
C LYS A 302 10.69 -2.25 -15.67
N ILE A 303 9.92 -3.14 -15.07
CA ILE A 303 10.39 -4.46 -14.63
C ILE A 303 9.86 -5.43 -15.69
N ALA A 304 10.76 -6.16 -16.35
CA ALA A 304 10.35 -7.06 -17.41
C ALA A 304 9.47 -8.18 -16.85
N VAL A 305 8.37 -8.45 -17.56
CA VAL A 305 7.48 -9.55 -17.23
C VAL A 305 7.64 -10.62 -18.31
N THR A 306 7.93 -11.84 -17.88
CA THR A 306 7.93 -13.00 -18.77
C THR A 306 6.66 -13.77 -18.52
N PHE A 307 5.71 -13.69 -19.46
CA PHE A 307 4.49 -14.49 -19.38
C PHE A 307 4.79 -15.94 -19.74
N ALA A 308 4.32 -16.85 -18.90
CA ALA A 308 4.39 -18.27 -19.17
C ALA A 308 3.57 -18.63 -20.43
N SER A 309 4.08 -19.54 -21.24
CA SER A 309 3.26 -20.16 -22.28
C SER A 309 2.06 -20.89 -21.67
N PRO A 310 0.91 -20.92 -22.32
CA PRO A 310 -0.29 -21.61 -21.80
C PRO A 310 -0.04 -23.06 -21.36
N SER A 311 0.86 -23.78 -22.05
CA SER A 311 1.27 -25.14 -21.70
C SER A 311 2.07 -25.22 -20.40
N ASP A 312 2.85 -24.17 -20.10
CA ASP A 312 3.85 -24.20 -19.04
C ASP A 312 3.29 -23.75 -17.67
N VAL A 313 2.08 -23.17 -17.65
CA VAL A 313 1.40 -22.87 -16.40
C VAL A 313 1.08 -24.18 -15.67
N PRO A 314 1.62 -24.42 -14.45
CA PRO A 314 1.50 -25.72 -13.81
C PRO A 314 0.07 -25.97 -13.32
N SER A 315 -0.51 -27.12 -13.67
CA SER A 315 -1.84 -27.52 -13.16
C SER A 315 -1.85 -27.78 -11.65
N THR A 316 -0.67 -27.91 -11.05
CA THR A 316 -0.49 -28.16 -9.61
C THR A 316 -0.34 -26.87 -8.79
N ALA A 317 -0.53 -25.69 -9.39
CA ALA A 317 -0.50 -24.43 -8.68
C ALA A 317 -1.44 -24.45 -7.46
N LYS A 318 -1.01 -23.84 -6.35
CA LYS A 318 -1.78 -23.87 -5.11
C LYS A 318 -2.63 -22.64 -4.92
N ALA A 319 -2.33 -21.58 -5.64
CA ALA A 319 -3.06 -20.31 -5.62
C ALA A 319 -3.00 -19.67 -7.01
N ILE A 320 -4.00 -18.85 -7.31
CA ILE A 320 -4.00 -17.93 -8.44
C ILE A 320 -4.24 -16.54 -7.88
N TYR A 321 -3.37 -15.63 -8.25
CA TYR A 321 -3.45 -14.22 -7.94
C TYR A 321 -3.78 -13.42 -9.18
N MET A 322 -4.36 -12.24 -8.97
CA MET A 322 -4.69 -11.30 -10.02
C MET A 322 -4.27 -9.89 -9.60
N VAL A 323 -3.68 -9.16 -10.51
CA VAL A 323 -3.31 -7.75 -10.33
C VAL A 323 -3.75 -6.96 -11.55
N GLY A 324 -4.10 -5.70 -11.35
CA GLY A 324 -4.56 -4.80 -12.42
C GLY A 324 -4.19 -3.35 -12.15
N ASP A 325 -4.41 -2.50 -13.13
CA ASP A 325 -4.21 -1.06 -13.02
C ASP A 325 -5.18 -0.38 -12.05
N GLU A 326 -6.38 -0.93 -11.88
CA GLU A 326 -7.38 -0.45 -10.91
C GLU A 326 -7.23 -1.06 -9.50
N PHE A 327 -6.42 -2.09 -9.35
CA PHE A 327 -6.19 -2.76 -8.08
C PHE A 327 -4.79 -3.36 -8.03
N GLY A 328 -4.09 -3.12 -6.93
CA GLY A 328 -2.71 -3.56 -6.76
C GLY A 328 -1.69 -2.83 -7.64
N ASN A 329 -2.10 -1.84 -8.46
CA ASN A 329 -1.23 -1.02 -9.31
C ASN A 329 -0.21 -1.83 -10.11
N MET A 330 -0.62 -2.97 -10.69
CA MET A 330 0.26 -3.94 -11.37
C MET A 330 1.45 -4.42 -10.52
N ASN A 331 1.41 -4.24 -9.21
CA ASN A 331 2.46 -4.61 -8.27
C ASN A 331 2.05 -5.82 -7.41
N TRP A 332 2.75 -6.93 -7.56
CA TRP A 332 2.50 -8.16 -6.79
C TRP A 332 2.76 -8.02 -5.28
N GLY A 333 3.57 -7.05 -4.85
CA GLY A 333 3.80 -6.73 -3.44
C GLY A 333 2.67 -5.92 -2.79
N SER A 334 1.73 -5.40 -3.59
CA SER A 334 0.65 -4.56 -3.09
C SER A 334 -0.40 -5.35 -2.31
N ASP A 335 -0.96 -4.74 -1.25
CA ASP A 335 -2.13 -5.26 -0.53
C ASP A 335 -3.39 -5.37 -1.42
N GLY A 336 -3.42 -4.62 -2.53
CA GLY A 336 -4.50 -4.68 -3.50
C GLY A 336 -4.49 -5.90 -4.42
N VAL A 337 -3.49 -6.79 -4.34
CA VAL A 337 -3.46 -8.03 -5.11
C VAL A 337 -4.60 -8.95 -4.70
N ILE A 338 -5.41 -9.36 -5.67
CA ILE A 338 -6.54 -10.24 -5.44
C ILE A 338 -6.09 -11.70 -5.51
N SER A 339 -6.38 -12.46 -4.46
CA SER A 339 -6.29 -13.93 -4.49
C SER A 339 -7.62 -14.50 -4.95
N LEU A 340 -7.63 -15.27 -6.04
CA LEU A 340 -8.85 -15.95 -6.47
C LEU A 340 -9.21 -17.05 -5.47
N ASP A 341 -10.49 -17.21 -5.24
CA ASP A 341 -11.01 -18.25 -4.34
C ASP A 341 -10.93 -19.63 -5.01
N LYS A 342 -10.38 -20.60 -4.28
CA LYS A 342 -10.31 -21.98 -4.78
C LYS A 342 -11.68 -22.63 -4.72
N VAL A 343 -12.09 -23.25 -5.83
CA VAL A 343 -13.36 -23.96 -5.93
C VAL A 343 -13.33 -25.20 -5.04
N TRP A 344 -14.42 -25.42 -4.28
CA TRP A 344 -14.53 -26.54 -3.34
C TRP A 344 -14.26 -27.90 -3.99
N ASN A 345 -13.43 -28.72 -3.32
CA ASN A 345 -13.02 -30.04 -3.77
C ASN A 345 -12.50 -30.08 -5.23
N SER A 346 -11.73 -29.06 -5.58
CA SER A 346 -11.01 -28.96 -6.87
C SER A 346 -9.53 -28.73 -6.63
N ALA A 347 -8.68 -29.44 -7.36
CA ALA A 347 -7.24 -29.27 -7.26
C ALA A 347 -6.74 -28.06 -8.06
N ASP A 348 -7.46 -27.70 -9.13
CA ASP A 348 -6.96 -26.90 -10.25
C ASP A 348 -7.93 -25.78 -10.73
N ARG A 349 -8.92 -25.43 -9.92
CA ARG A 349 -9.95 -24.43 -10.30
C ARG A 349 -10.09 -23.31 -9.29
N TRP A 350 -10.19 -22.09 -9.81
CA TRP A 350 -10.36 -20.86 -9.03
C TRP A 350 -11.45 -19.98 -9.63
N ILE A 351 -12.06 -19.15 -8.78
CA ILE A 351 -13.15 -18.27 -9.14
C ILE A 351 -13.01 -16.92 -8.43
N HIS A 352 -13.43 -15.85 -9.09
CA HIS A 352 -13.58 -14.54 -8.46
C HIS A 352 -14.66 -13.75 -9.16
N ILE A 353 -15.42 -12.94 -8.43
CA ILE A 353 -16.43 -12.05 -9.00
C ILE A 353 -16.10 -10.63 -8.56
N ASN A 354 -15.97 -9.72 -9.52
CA ASN A 354 -15.73 -8.31 -9.24
C ASN A 354 -16.29 -7.42 -10.36
N TYR A 355 -16.45 -6.13 -10.03
CA TYR A 355 -16.76 -5.10 -11.00
C TYR A 355 -15.47 -4.53 -11.57
N PHE A 356 -15.41 -4.32 -12.88
CA PHE A 356 -14.32 -3.67 -13.57
C PHE A 356 -14.83 -2.58 -14.49
N ASN A 357 -14.04 -1.54 -14.71
CA ASN A 357 -14.29 -0.55 -15.75
C ASN A 357 -13.82 -1.05 -17.12
N ALA A 358 -14.38 -0.50 -18.17
CA ALA A 358 -13.92 -0.77 -19.54
C ALA A 358 -12.47 -0.32 -19.69
N GLY A 359 -11.66 -1.14 -20.33
CA GLY A 359 -10.24 -0.87 -20.52
C GLY A 359 -9.33 -1.26 -19.34
N THR A 360 -9.89 -1.71 -18.20
CA THR A 360 -9.08 -2.25 -17.10
C THR A 360 -8.16 -3.33 -17.64
N LYS A 361 -6.86 -3.16 -17.37
CA LYS A 361 -5.81 -4.12 -17.70
C LYS A 361 -5.51 -4.99 -16.49
N LEU A 362 -5.33 -6.28 -16.70
CA LEU A 362 -5.00 -7.21 -15.63
C LEU A 362 -4.13 -8.36 -16.12
N ARG A 363 -3.51 -9.05 -15.17
CA ARG A 363 -2.75 -10.29 -15.38
C ARG A 363 -2.89 -11.21 -14.18
N PHE A 364 -2.59 -12.47 -14.42
CA PHE A 364 -2.66 -13.53 -13.42
C PHE A 364 -1.27 -14.04 -13.08
N SER A 365 -1.13 -14.65 -11.92
CA SER A 365 0.08 -15.37 -11.55
C SER A 365 -0.20 -16.51 -10.57
N THR A 366 0.65 -17.51 -10.59
CA THR A 366 0.70 -18.57 -9.57
C THR A 366 1.54 -18.17 -8.36
N SER A 367 2.23 -17.03 -8.44
CA SER A 367 3.14 -16.46 -7.44
C SER A 367 2.89 -14.95 -7.29
N LYS A 368 3.30 -14.36 -6.18
CA LYS A 368 3.29 -12.89 -6.00
C LYS A 368 4.68 -12.28 -6.29
N ILE A 369 5.34 -12.76 -7.31
CA ILE A 369 6.71 -12.37 -7.66
C ILE A 369 6.75 -11.98 -9.13
N PHE A 370 7.25 -10.78 -9.45
CA PHE A 370 7.42 -10.34 -10.85
C PHE A 370 8.32 -11.30 -11.63
N GLY A 371 7.84 -11.72 -12.81
CA GLY A 371 8.55 -12.63 -13.70
C GLY A 371 8.49 -14.09 -13.29
N ASP A 372 7.74 -14.45 -12.24
CA ASP A 372 7.56 -15.83 -11.80
C ASP A 372 6.09 -16.25 -11.86
N GLY A 373 5.81 -17.25 -12.70
CA GLY A 373 4.50 -17.86 -12.83
C GLY A 373 3.39 -16.93 -13.37
N GLU A 374 3.75 -15.82 -14.01
CA GLU A 374 2.79 -14.87 -14.58
C GLU A 374 2.23 -15.36 -15.92
N PHE A 375 0.93 -15.17 -16.11
CA PHE A 375 0.24 -15.48 -17.35
C PHE A 375 -0.95 -14.54 -17.59
N THR A 376 -1.37 -14.40 -18.85
CA THR A 376 -2.52 -13.57 -19.25
C THR A 376 -3.56 -14.38 -20.03
N GLY A 377 -3.17 -15.54 -20.49
CA GLY A 377 -4.04 -16.48 -21.18
C GLY A 377 -3.62 -17.92 -20.94
N LEU A 378 -4.54 -18.80 -21.22
CA LEU A 378 -4.32 -20.26 -21.29
C LEU A 378 -4.69 -20.72 -22.71
N THR A 379 -4.73 -22.02 -22.96
CA THR A 379 -5.09 -22.54 -24.28
C THR A 379 -6.48 -22.10 -24.74
N ASN A 380 -7.43 -22.04 -23.80
CA ASN A 380 -8.79 -21.60 -24.06
C ASN A 380 -9.08 -20.30 -23.30
N ASN A 381 -9.24 -19.20 -24.03
CA ASN A 381 -9.59 -17.90 -23.49
C ASN A 381 -11.00 -17.53 -23.92
N VAL A 382 -11.84 -17.17 -22.96
CA VAL A 382 -13.27 -16.90 -23.20
C VAL A 382 -13.68 -15.55 -22.62
N GLY A 383 -14.21 -14.67 -23.47
CA GLY A 383 -14.88 -13.43 -23.04
C GLY A 383 -13.95 -12.25 -22.77
N PHE A 384 -12.70 -12.31 -23.18
CA PHE A 384 -11.75 -11.21 -23.06
C PHE A 384 -10.73 -11.22 -24.22
N GLU A 385 -10.00 -10.12 -24.36
CA GLU A 385 -8.93 -9.95 -25.32
C GLU A 385 -7.59 -9.76 -24.60
N ILE A 386 -6.50 -10.07 -25.30
CA ILE A 386 -5.14 -9.80 -24.84
C ILE A 386 -4.58 -8.67 -25.71
N SER A 387 -4.10 -7.60 -25.07
CA SER A 387 -3.50 -6.46 -25.76
C SER A 387 -2.15 -6.78 -26.39
N ASP A 388 -1.64 -5.89 -27.23
CA ASP A 388 -0.29 -5.97 -27.79
C ASP A 388 0.81 -6.00 -26.73
N GLU A 389 0.51 -5.43 -25.53
CA GLU A 389 1.40 -5.49 -24.36
C GLU A 389 1.32 -6.83 -23.61
N GLY A 390 0.49 -7.76 -24.08
CA GLY A 390 0.29 -9.06 -23.44
C GLY A 390 -0.59 -9.01 -22.19
N LEU A 391 -1.42 -7.99 -22.01
CA LEU A 391 -2.30 -7.86 -20.84
C LEU A 391 -3.74 -8.22 -21.20
N VAL A 392 -4.46 -8.80 -20.26
CA VAL A 392 -5.92 -8.99 -20.37
C VAL A 392 -6.60 -7.64 -20.32
N VAL A 393 -7.56 -7.39 -21.23
CA VAL A 393 -8.34 -6.14 -21.27
C VAL A 393 -9.81 -6.44 -21.08
N ILE A 394 -10.43 -5.73 -20.15
CA ILE A 394 -11.86 -5.80 -19.92
C ILE A 394 -12.59 -4.94 -20.98
N PRO A 395 -13.45 -5.54 -21.81
CA PRO A 395 -14.01 -4.84 -22.98
C PRO A 395 -15.06 -3.79 -22.63
N GLN A 396 -15.81 -3.99 -21.57
CA GLN A 396 -16.91 -3.11 -21.12
C GLN A 396 -17.01 -3.07 -19.61
N SER A 397 -17.44 -1.93 -19.05
CA SER A 397 -17.69 -1.81 -17.62
C SER A 397 -18.79 -2.77 -17.15
N GLY A 398 -18.63 -3.31 -15.94
CA GLY A 398 -19.62 -4.18 -15.30
C GLY A 398 -19.01 -5.24 -14.41
N THR A 399 -19.86 -6.01 -13.78
CA THR A 399 -19.44 -7.16 -12.97
C THR A 399 -19.12 -8.34 -13.87
N TYR A 400 -17.99 -8.99 -13.58
CA TYR A 400 -17.52 -10.18 -14.29
C TYR A 400 -17.24 -11.30 -13.31
N ILE A 401 -17.46 -12.52 -13.77
CA ILE A 401 -16.96 -13.72 -13.13
C ILE A 401 -15.69 -14.17 -13.86
N ILE A 402 -14.63 -14.27 -13.10
CA ILE A 402 -13.36 -14.83 -13.55
C ILE A 402 -13.32 -16.28 -13.08
N PHE A 403 -13.09 -17.20 -14.01
CA PHE A 403 -12.93 -18.61 -13.71
C PHE A 403 -11.67 -19.13 -14.39
N VAL A 404 -10.81 -19.75 -13.60
CA VAL A 404 -9.54 -20.34 -14.07
C VAL A 404 -9.58 -21.83 -13.79
N ASP A 405 -9.44 -22.64 -14.83
CA ASP A 405 -9.29 -24.10 -14.76
C ASP A 405 -7.96 -24.48 -15.40
N LEU A 406 -6.95 -24.76 -14.56
CA LEU A 406 -5.61 -25.12 -15.03
C LEU A 406 -5.56 -26.54 -15.60
N GLY A 407 -6.47 -27.44 -15.21
CA GLY A 407 -6.57 -28.79 -15.75
C GLY A 407 -6.99 -28.78 -17.21
N SER A 408 -8.02 -28.01 -17.55
CA SER A 408 -8.48 -27.83 -18.94
C SER A 408 -7.77 -26.69 -19.67
N LYS A 409 -6.83 -25.99 -19.03
CA LYS A 409 -6.16 -24.80 -19.58
C LYS A 409 -7.14 -23.74 -20.08
N THR A 410 -8.14 -23.41 -19.25
CA THR A 410 -9.22 -22.48 -19.60
C THR A 410 -9.23 -21.28 -18.64
N ILE A 411 -9.30 -20.08 -19.21
CA ILE A 411 -9.69 -18.85 -18.49
C ILE A 411 -10.99 -18.35 -19.11
N SER A 412 -11.97 -18.05 -18.26
CA SER A 412 -13.21 -17.41 -18.66
C SER A 412 -13.44 -16.14 -17.87
N ILE A 413 -13.65 -15.01 -18.56
CA ILE A 413 -14.00 -13.71 -17.98
C ILE A 413 -15.29 -13.28 -18.64
N GLN A 414 -16.41 -13.52 -17.97
CA GLN A 414 -17.74 -13.32 -18.54
C GLN A 414 -18.67 -12.60 -17.58
N LYS A 415 -19.72 -12.02 -18.09
CA LYS A 415 -20.82 -11.52 -17.24
C LYS A 415 -21.39 -12.69 -16.44
N PRO A 416 -21.53 -12.58 -15.12
CA PRO A 416 -22.08 -13.66 -14.31
C PRO A 416 -23.61 -13.77 -14.53
N VAL A 417 -24.11 -14.99 -14.49
CA VAL A 417 -25.53 -15.26 -14.29
C VAL A 417 -25.67 -15.89 -12.92
N ILE A 418 -26.32 -15.20 -12.00
CA ILE A 418 -26.40 -15.60 -10.61
C ILE A 418 -27.78 -16.16 -10.32
N TYR A 419 -27.83 -17.32 -9.67
CA TYR A 419 -29.06 -17.99 -9.29
C TYR A 419 -29.11 -18.23 -7.78
N GLY A 420 -30.33 -18.11 -7.25
CA GLY A 420 -30.67 -18.61 -5.91
C GLY A 420 -31.36 -19.97 -6.02
N TYR A 421 -31.16 -20.84 -5.03
CA TYR A 421 -31.84 -22.11 -4.92
C TYR A 421 -32.01 -22.53 -3.45
N GLY A 422 -32.80 -23.57 -3.23
CA GLY A 422 -33.22 -23.98 -1.87
C GLY A 422 -34.71 -23.70 -1.64
N THR A 423 -35.23 -24.09 -0.47
CA THR A 423 -36.66 -23.96 -0.15
C THR A 423 -37.17 -22.53 -0.21
N ALA A 424 -36.35 -21.56 0.19
CA ALA A 424 -36.67 -20.14 0.11
C ALA A 424 -36.82 -19.66 -1.36
N ALA A 425 -36.07 -20.25 -2.29
CA ALA A 425 -36.14 -19.97 -3.72
C ALA A 425 -37.27 -20.73 -4.44
N GLY A 426 -37.99 -21.64 -3.76
CA GLY A 426 -39.02 -22.46 -4.35
C GLY A 426 -38.61 -23.88 -4.72
N GLY A 427 -37.37 -24.29 -4.46
CA GLY A 427 -36.89 -25.63 -4.71
C GLY A 427 -35.34 -25.74 -4.85
N ASN A 428 -34.89 -26.95 -5.07
CA ASN A 428 -33.47 -27.27 -5.15
C ASN A 428 -32.91 -27.30 -6.60
N ASN A 429 -33.69 -26.87 -7.59
CA ASN A 429 -33.18 -26.67 -8.93
C ASN A 429 -32.17 -25.50 -8.90
N GLU A 430 -30.98 -25.74 -9.32
CA GLU A 430 -29.85 -24.79 -9.24
C GLU A 430 -30.05 -23.49 -10.05
N LYS A 431 -31.02 -23.45 -10.94
CA LYS A 431 -31.38 -22.28 -11.77
C LYS A 431 -32.78 -21.77 -11.51
N ILE A 432 -33.35 -22.05 -10.33
CA ILE A 432 -34.77 -21.80 -10.08
C ILE A 432 -35.11 -20.31 -9.91
N LEU A 433 -34.18 -19.55 -9.28
CA LEU A 433 -34.46 -18.14 -8.96
C LEU A 433 -33.30 -17.26 -9.45
N PRO A 434 -33.44 -16.62 -10.65
CA PRO A 434 -32.38 -15.74 -11.14
C PRO A 434 -32.34 -14.42 -10.37
N PHE A 435 -31.13 -13.93 -10.12
CA PHE A 435 -30.92 -12.57 -9.65
C PHE A 435 -31.04 -11.58 -10.82
N THR A 436 -31.56 -10.40 -10.53
CA THR A 436 -31.62 -9.28 -11.47
C THR A 436 -30.39 -8.38 -11.29
N GLU A 437 -29.65 -8.16 -12.37
CA GLU A 437 -28.56 -7.21 -12.43
C GLU A 437 -29.11 -5.77 -12.46
N SER A 438 -28.50 -4.86 -11.71
CA SER A 438 -28.80 -3.43 -11.77
C SER A 438 -28.38 -2.83 -13.11
N SER A 439 -29.02 -1.73 -13.52
CA SER A 439 -28.77 -1.08 -14.81
C SER A 439 -27.31 -0.57 -14.96
N ASP A 440 -26.62 -0.32 -13.86
CA ASP A 440 -25.22 0.09 -13.85
C ASP A 440 -24.24 -1.10 -13.74
N GLY A 441 -24.75 -2.34 -13.72
CA GLY A 441 -23.96 -3.57 -13.70
C GLY A 441 -23.21 -3.83 -12.40
N LYS A 442 -23.56 -3.15 -11.30
CA LYS A 442 -22.79 -3.21 -10.04
C LYS A 442 -23.36 -4.14 -9.00
N THR A 443 -24.66 -4.32 -9.00
CA THR A 443 -25.35 -5.13 -8.00
C THR A 443 -26.31 -6.14 -8.63
N PHE A 444 -26.61 -7.18 -7.87
CA PHE A 444 -27.56 -8.23 -8.23
C PHE A 444 -28.58 -8.37 -7.09
N SER A 445 -29.86 -8.36 -7.42
CA SER A 445 -30.93 -8.42 -6.42
C SER A 445 -31.89 -9.55 -6.68
N VAL A 446 -32.46 -10.12 -5.63
CA VAL A 446 -33.50 -11.12 -5.68
C VAL A 446 -34.47 -10.96 -4.52
N THR A 447 -35.74 -11.25 -4.75
CA THR A 447 -36.77 -11.37 -3.69
C THR A 447 -37.07 -12.84 -3.48
N LEU A 448 -37.00 -13.31 -2.24
CA LEU A 448 -37.28 -14.70 -1.90
C LEU A 448 -38.80 -14.97 -1.92
N PRO A 449 -39.29 -15.90 -2.75
CA PRO A 449 -40.72 -16.17 -2.81
C PRO A 449 -41.25 -16.90 -1.59
N ASN A 450 -40.41 -17.64 -0.87
CA ASN A 450 -40.81 -18.43 0.29
C ASN A 450 -39.83 -18.22 1.46
N GLY A 451 -40.24 -18.68 2.62
CA GLY A 451 -39.30 -18.88 3.74
C GLY A 451 -38.53 -20.17 3.60
N GLY A 452 -37.34 -20.23 4.23
CA GLY A 452 -36.53 -21.45 4.28
C GLY A 452 -35.04 -21.25 4.02
N ARG A 453 -34.39 -22.30 3.58
CA ARG A 453 -32.97 -22.30 3.21
C ARG A 453 -32.77 -21.62 1.86
N PHE A 454 -31.68 -20.85 1.75
CA PHE A 454 -31.31 -20.16 0.53
C PHE A 454 -29.82 -20.24 0.29
N ARG A 455 -29.46 -20.54 -0.94
CA ARG A 455 -28.08 -20.66 -1.42
C ARG A 455 -27.95 -19.94 -2.75
N ILE A 456 -26.76 -19.51 -3.07
CA ILE A 456 -26.46 -18.69 -4.25
C ILE A 456 -25.36 -19.38 -5.06
N HIS A 457 -25.52 -19.46 -6.36
CA HIS A 457 -24.47 -19.94 -7.21
C HIS A 457 -24.35 -19.12 -8.49
N PRO A 458 -23.13 -18.79 -8.92
CA PRO A 458 -22.89 -18.23 -10.23
C PRO A 458 -22.83 -19.33 -11.28
N TYR A 459 -23.55 -19.13 -12.36
CA TYR A 459 -23.46 -19.95 -13.56
C TYR A 459 -22.38 -19.42 -14.48
N ILE A 460 -21.49 -20.30 -14.96
CA ILE A 460 -20.37 -19.97 -15.84
C ILE A 460 -20.63 -20.66 -17.19
N PRO A 461 -21.22 -19.97 -18.20
CA PRO A 461 -21.68 -20.63 -19.42
C PRO A 461 -20.62 -21.45 -20.13
N ALA A 462 -19.40 -20.91 -20.25
CA ALA A 462 -18.31 -21.60 -20.94
C ALA A 462 -17.86 -22.91 -20.26
N PHE A 463 -18.06 -23.03 -18.94
CA PHE A 463 -17.66 -24.19 -18.17
C PHE A 463 -18.84 -25.14 -17.91
N ASP A 464 -19.98 -24.60 -17.47
CA ASP A 464 -21.14 -25.42 -17.04
C ASP A 464 -21.75 -26.22 -18.20
N ASN A 465 -21.70 -25.67 -19.41
CA ASN A 465 -22.16 -26.39 -20.60
C ASN A 465 -21.28 -27.60 -20.95
N LEU A 466 -20.00 -27.55 -20.62
CA LEU A 466 -19.05 -28.62 -20.88
C LEU A 466 -18.96 -29.62 -19.71
N ASN A 467 -19.39 -29.23 -18.53
CA ASN A 467 -19.27 -30.01 -17.29
C ASN A 467 -20.59 -30.03 -16.49
N PRO A 468 -21.68 -30.58 -17.05
CA PRO A 468 -23.00 -30.55 -16.41
C PRO A 468 -23.05 -31.31 -15.06
N SER A 469 -22.11 -32.21 -14.81
CA SER A 469 -21.99 -32.94 -13.55
C SER A 469 -21.28 -32.16 -12.42
N PHE A 470 -20.73 -30.98 -12.74
CA PHE A 470 -20.08 -30.13 -11.75
C PHE A 470 -21.12 -29.27 -11.01
N GLY A 471 -21.73 -29.83 -10.00
CA GLY A 471 -22.87 -29.23 -9.29
C GLY A 471 -22.59 -27.83 -8.71
N ALA A 472 -23.63 -27.03 -8.61
CA ALA A 472 -23.62 -25.67 -8.09
C ALA A 472 -23.01 -25.55 -6.70
N TRP A 473 -23.23 -26.54 -5.86
CA TRP A 473 -22.75 -26.60 -4.47
C TRP A 473 -21.22 -26.52 -4.32
N LYS A 474 -20.47 -26.80 -5.39
CA LYS A 474 -19.00 -26.64 -5.41
C LYS A 474 -18.56 -25.19 -5.61
N ARG A 475 -19.46 -24.30 -6.04
CA ARG A 475 -19.22 -22.87 -6.30
C ARG A 475 -20.24 -22.01 -5.56
N GLU A 476 -20.68 -22.47 -4.45
CA GLU A 476 -21.74 -21.87 -3.68
C GLU A 476 -21.26 -20.62 -2.96
N TYR A 477 -21.94 -19.53 -3.22
CA TYR A 477 -21.77 -18.29 -2.47
C TYR A 477 -22.86 -18.16 -1.42
N ALA A 478 -22.55 -17.43 -0.36
CA ALA A 478 -23.52 -17.05 0.65
C ALA A 478 -23.31 -15.62 1.10
N VAL A 479 -24.36 -15.01 1.62
CA VAL A 479 -24.27 -13.78 2.39
C VAL A 479 -24.38 -14.17 3.87
N ASN A 480 -23.40 -13.80 4.68
CA ASN A 480 -23.49 -13.96 6.12
C ASN A 480 -24.61 -13.05 6.63
N PRO A 481 -25.65 -13.57 7.31
CA PRO A 481 -26.77 -12.77 7.73
C PRO A 481 -26.46 -11.76 8.84
N GLU A 482 -25.36 -11.92 9.55
CA GLU A 482 -24.92 -11.04 10.64
C GLU A 482 -23.92 -9.99 10.16
N THR A 483 -22.86 -10.40 9.42
CA THR A 483 -21.80 -9.49 8.95
C THR A 483 -22.06 -8.90 7.58
N LEU A 484 -23.02 -9.45 6.86
CA LEU A 484 -23.37 -9.10 5.47
C LEU A 484 -22.24 -9.38 4.46
N GLU A 485 -21.25 -10.15 4.84
CA GLU A 485 -20.15 -10.52 3.94
C GLU A 485 -20.60 -11.57 2.92
N ILE A 486 -20.19 -11.36 1.67
CA ILE A 486 -20.31 -12.37 0.62
C ILE A 486 -19.07 -13.26 0.69
N TYR A 487 -19.27 -14.55 0.78
CA TYR A 487 -18.18 -15.51 0.81
C TYR A 487 -18.47 -16.74 -0.04
N LEU A 488 -17.41 -17.33 -0.58
CA LEU A 488 -17.46 -18.62 -1.27
C LEU A 488 -17.32 -19.74 -0.25
N ARG A 489 -18.08 -20.82 -0.41
CA ARG A 489 -17.87 -22.05 0.34
C ARG A 489 -16.50 -22.64 0.08
N LYS A 490 -15.68 -22.74 1.13
CA LYS A 490 -14.31 -23.26 1.09
C LYS A 490 -14.28 -24.73 1.49
N GLU A 491 -13.22 -25.43 1.09
CA GLU A 491 -12.97 -26.80 1.51
C GLU A 491 -12.95 -26.90 3.05
N GLY A 492 -13.59 -27.93 3.58
CA GLY A 492 -13.77 -28.11 5.03
C GLY A 492 -14.89 -27.29 5.66
N MET A 493 -15.52 -26.37 4.91
CA MET A 493 -16.72 -25.68 5.38
C MET A 493 -17.96 -26.55 5.19
N ASP A 494 -18.82 -26.51 6.17
CA ASP A 494 -20.18 -27.04 6.06
C ASP A 494 -21.01 -26.23 5.04
N GLU A 495 -22.24 -26.66 4.78
CA GLU A 495 -23.16 -25.90 3.92
C GLU A 495 -23.33 -24.48 4.47
N PRO A 496 -23.11 -23.43 3.64
CA PRO A 496 -23.27 -22.06 4.09
C PRO A 496 -24.67 -21.78 4.62
N ASN A 497 -24.76 -21.13 5.77
CA ASN A 497 -26.04 -20.75 6.40
C ASN A 497 -27.01 -21.92 6.59
N LYS A 498 -26.54 -23.15 6.77
CA LYS A 498 -27.37 -24.36 6.82
C LYS A 498 -28.49 -24.30 7.88
N ASP A 499 -28.24 -23.60 8.98
CA ASP A 499 -29.15 -23.46 10.11
C ASP A 499 -29.96 -22.15 10.06
N TYR A 500 -29.70 -21.26 9.07
CA TYR A 500 -30.40 -20.00 8.93
C TYR A 500 -31.65 -20.16 8.07
N VAL A 501 -32.76 -19.69 8.59
CA VAL A 501 -34.07 -19.72 7.91
C VAL A 501 -34.43 -18.31 7.45
N TRP A 502 -34.39 -18.09 6.15
CA TRP A 502 -34.77 -16.84 5.54
C TRP A 502 -36.30 -16.66 5.58
N ALA A 503 -36.76 -15.43 5.81
CA ALA A 503 -38.18 -15.10 5.72
C ALA A 503 -38.61 -14.96 4.24
N ALA A 504 -39.88 -15.29 3.95
CA ALA A 504 -40.46 -14.99 2.65
C ALA A 504 -40.48 -13.48 2.41
N ASN A 505 -40.37 -13.05 1.14
CA ASN A 505 -40.26 -11.65 0.70
C ASN A 505 -38.99 -10.92 1.16
N THR A 506 -37.98 -11.61 1.75
CA THR A 506 -36.67 -11.02 1.98
C THR A 506 -36.05 -10.65 0.64
N ILE A 507 -35.51 -9.42 0.57
CA ILE A 507 -34.73 -8.95 -0.57
C ILE A 507 -33.26 -9.07 -0.25
N ILE A 508 -32.52 -9.78 -1.10
CA ILE A 508 -31.06 -9.94 -1.00
C ILE A 508 -30.44 -9.22 -2.18
N THR A 509 -29.53 -8.29 -1.91
CA THR A 509 -28.74 -7.59 -2.91
C THR A 509 -27.26 -7.88 -2.69
N LEU A 510 -26.55 -8.22 -3.76
CA LEU A 510 -25.12 -8.53 -3.77
C LEU A 510 -24.34 -7.40 -4.44
N ASP A 511 -23.32 -6.87 -3.77
CA ASP A 511 -22.31 -5.98 -4.36
C ASP A 511 -20.93 -6.66 -4.23
N PHE A 512 -20.44 -7.19 -5.32
CA PHE A 512 -19.16 -7.92 -5.34
C PHE A 512 -17.93 -7.02 -5.25
N ARG A 513 -18.06 -5.72 -5.53
CA ARG A 513 -16.94 -4.76 -5.35
C ARG A 513 -16.55 -4.61 -3.88
N ALA A 514 -17.55 -4.59 -3.02
CA ALA A 514 -17.37 -4.47 -1.58
C ALA A 514 -17.33 -5.84 -0.88
N ALA A 515 -17.55 -6.93 -1.61
CA ALA A 515 -17.82 -8.26 -1.06
C ALA A 515 -18.94 -8.23 0.01
N LYS A 516 -19.94 -7.38 -0.17
CA LYS A 516 -21.02 -7.12 0.78
C LYS A 516 -22.39 -7.40 0.18
N GLY A 517 -23.24 -8.03 0.97
CA GLY A 517 -24.66 -8.16 0.70
C GLY A 517 -25.47 -7.11 1.45
N THR A 518 -26.68 -6.84 0.98
CA THR A 518 -27.71 -6.13 1.73
C THR A 518 -28.91 -7.04 1.89
N ILE A 519 -29.47 -7.10 3.07
CA ILE A 519 -30.63 -7.94 3.40
C ILE A 519 -31.74 -7.02 3.89
N VAL A 520 -32.87 -7.02 3.22
CA VAL A 520 -34.07 -6.32 3.66
C VAL A 520 -35.10 -7.39 3.98
N VAL A 521 -35.43 -7.52 5.25
CA VAL A 521 -36.48 -8.42 5.75
C VAL A 521 -37.80 -7.66 5.72
N PRO A 522 -38.93 -8.25 5.30
CA PRO A 522 -40.26 -7.61 5.21
C PRO A 522 -40.79 -7.15 6.57
#